data_279ef8ca3573d3a5bb330d06a4455557
#
_entry.id   279ef8ca3573d3a5bb330d06a4455557
#
_cell.length_a   1.000
_cell.length_b   1.000
_cell.length_c   1.000
_cell.angle_alpha   90.00
_cell.angle_beta   90.00
_cell.angle_gamma   90.00
#
_symmetry.space_group_name_H-M   'P 1'
#
loop_
_entity.id
_entity.type
_entity.pdbx_description
1 polymer ?
#
loop_
_entity_poly.entity_id
_entity_poly.type
_entity_poly.pdbx_seq_one_letter_code
_entity_poly.pdbx_strand_id
1 'polypeptide(L)'
;MSFMKPLFAAAMLVGASVAVPVASADEFVTIGTGGVTGVYYPTGGSICRLVNKDRKEHGIRCSVESTGGSVYNTRTIRAGELNFGVVQSDVQAAGLAGTGKFEDEGPFEGLRAIFSVHPEPVQVMVRADAGINSVADMAGKRVNIGNPGSGTRVLAEAQMAASGVSASDFALASELKSSEQAAALCDGKIDAAFWAAGLPNGSAMEATSTCDIKILDLASSGLDKVLASNSAYAPATIPGGLYPGNPDDIASWGPKATFVSSTDTSEEVVYVVVKAVFDNFEDFKKLHPAFARLKEEEMIKDGLTAELHAGAVKYYKERGWM
;
A
#
# COMPACT_ATOMS: atom_id res chain seq x y z
N MET A 1 24.67 44.02 84.74
CA MET A 1 24.00 44.27 83.44
C MET A 1 24.57 43.24 82.46
N SER A 2 23.81 42.15 82.26
CA SER A 2 24.26 41.03 81.44
C SER A 2 23.45 41.04 80.17
N PHE A 3 24.10 41.15 79.04
CA PHE A 3 23.50 41.12 77.68
C PHE A 3 23.45 39.70 77.20
N MET A 4 22.24 39.12 77.10
CA MET A 4 21.97 37.88 76.37
C MET A 4 21.91 38.12 74.83
N LYS A 5 22.71 37.39 74.02
CA LYS A 5 22.61 37.37 72.59
C LYS A 5 21.66 36.20 72.16
N PRO A 6 20.74 36.39 71.25
CA PRO A 6 19.97 35.30 70.68
C PRO A 6 20.75 34.56 69.62
N LEU A 7 20.79 33.20 69.69
CA LEU A 7 21.22 32.33 68.65
C LEU A 7 20.07 32.19 67.59
N PHE A 8 20.35 32.58 66.38
CA PHE A 8 19.49 32.20 65.21
C PHE A 8 19.90 30.82 64.66
N ALA A 9 19.03 29.86 64.83
CA ALA A 9 19.16 28.54 64.15
C ALA A 9 18.60 28.67 62.72
N ALA A 10 19.46 28.54 61.70
CA ALA A 10 19.06 28.48 60.28
C ALA A 10 18.62 27.02 59.97
N ALA A 11 17.36 26.82 59.77
CA ALA A 11 16.83 25.52 59.24
C ALA A 11 17.04 25.48 57.71
N MET A 12 17.94 24.62 57.23
CA MET A 12 18.04 24.27 55.83
C MET A 12 16.90 23.36 55.40
N LEU A 13 15.96 23.86 54.61
CA LEU A 13 14.98 23.07 53.90
C LEU A 13 15.67 22.42 52.69
N VAL A 14 15.92 21.12 52.78
CA VAL A 14 16.33 20.30 51.65
C VAL A 14 15.07 20.02 50.81
N GLY A 15 14.87 20.76 49.76
CA GLY A 15 13.79 20.52 48.77
C GLY A 15 14.09 19.24 47.98
N ALA A 16 13.39 18.15 48.31
CA ALA A 16 13.38 16.97 47.44
C ALA A 16 12.60 17.28 46.16
N SER A 17 13.32 17.49 45.04
CA SER A 17 12.73 17.58 43.72
C SER A 17 12.15 16.22 43.33
N VAL A 18 10.84 16.07 43.46
CA VAL A 18 10.13 14.91 42.92
C VAL A 18 10.09 15.12 41.38
N ALA A 19 10.89 14.34 40.64
CA ALA A 19 10.77 14.26 39.21
C ALA A 19 9.42 13.61 38.89
N VAL A 20 8.46 14.42 38.46
CA VAL A 20 7.19 13.94 37.91
C VAL A 20 7.54 13.30 36.56
N PRO A 21 7.23 12.01 36.31
CA PRO A 21 7.42 11.43 34.99
C PRO A 21 6.55 12.24 34.04
N VAL A 22 7.19 12.89 33.06
CA VAL A 22 6.48 13.52 31.94
C VAL A 22 5.84 12.35 31.20
N ALA A 23 4.52 12.20 31.27
CA ALA A 23 3.79 11.29 30.43
C ALA A 23 4.09 11.69 28.99
N SER A 24 4.76 10.83 28.24
CA SER A 24 4.95 11.02 26.80
C SER A 24 3.55 11.18 26.19
N ALA A 25 3.30 12.28 25.50
CA ALA A 25 2.03 12.46 24.81
C ALA A 25 1.87 11.33 23.79
N ASP A 26 0.68 10.72 23.71
CA ASP A 26 0.38 9.73 22.70
C ASP A 26 0.63 10.34 21.31
N GLU A 27 1.47 9.72 20.49
CA GLU A 27 1.69 10.10 19.11
C GLU A 27 0.75 9.33 18.19
N PHE A 28 0.00 10.04 17.36
CA PHE A 28 -0.96 9.43 16.44
C PHE A 28 -0.35 9.31 15.06
N VAL A 29 -0.39 8.11 14.49
CA VAL A 29 0.06 7.85 13.13
C VAL A 29 -1.07 7.24 12.31
N THR A 30 -1.19 7.67 11.06
CA THR A 30 -2.20 7.19 10.13
C THR A 30 -1.54 6.58 8.91
N ILE A 31 -2.02 5.39 8.54
CA ILE A 31 -1.59 4.67 7.34
C ILE A 31 -2.67 4.79 6.26
N GLY A 32 -2.36 5.48 5.16
CA GLY A 32 -3.18 5.48 3.96
C GLY A 32 -3.10 4.14 3.24
N THR A 33 -4.24 3.62 2.84
CA THR A 33 -4.34 2.28 2.22
C THR A 33 -4.99 2.34 0.84
N GLY A 34 -6.11 1.70 0.62
CA GLY A 34 -6.91 1.68 -0.58
C GLY A 34 -8.33 1.25 -0.27
N GLY A 35 -9.06 0.78 -1.26
CA GLY A 35 -10.38 0.21 -1.05
C GLY A 35 -10.35 -1.02 -0.14
N VAL A 36 -11.36 -1.18 0.69
CA VAL A 36 -11.44 -2.24 1.73
C VAL A 36 -11.45 -3.67 1.18
N THR A 37 -11.78 -3.86 -0.09
CA THR A 37 -11.76 -5.16 -0.78
C THR A 37 -10.40 -5.52 -1.37
N GLY A 38 -9.42 -4.58 -1.35
CA GLY A 38 -8.03 -4.80 -1.75
C GLY A 38 -7.16 -5.26 -0.59
N VAL A 39 -5.87 -5.53 -0.87
CA VAL A 39 -4.91 -6.02 0.13
C VAL A 39 -4.22 -4.89 0.91
N TYR A 40 -4.26 -3.65 0.44
CA TYR A 40 -3.68 -2.50 1.17
C TYR A 40 -4.34 -2.27 2.52
N TYR A 41 -5.68 -2.38 2.59
CA TYR A 41 -6.40 -2.16 3.84
C TYR A 41 -6.02 -3.19 4.93
N PRO A 42 -6.04 -4.51 4.67
CA PRO A 42 -5.50 -5.48 5.63
C PRO A 42 -3.99 -5.32 5.88
N THR A 43 -3.18 -4.81 4.94
CA THR A 43 -1.77 -4.51 5.17
C THR A 43 -1.61 -3.44 6.24
N GLY A 44 -2.22 -2.26 6.07
CA GLY A 44 -2.21 -1.20 7.07
C GLY A 44 -2.79 -1.66 8.41
N GLY A 45 -3.91 -2.40 8.37
CA GLY A 45 -4.55 -2.96 9.56
C GLY A 45 -3.65 -3.91 10.35
N SER A 46 -2.90 -4.76 9.64
CA SER A 46 -1.93 -5.70 10.23
C SER A 46 -0.76 -4.96 10.88
N ILE A 47 -0.21 -3.95 10.21
CA ILE A 47 0.85 -3.10 10.75
C ILE A 47 0.35 -2.40 12.02
N CYS A 48 -0.79 -1.71 11.96
CA CYS A 48 -1.35 -1.00 13.11
C CYS A 48 -1.69 -1.94 14.28
N ARG A 49 -2.15 -3.15 13.99
CA ARG A 49 -2.40 -4.16 15.03
C ARG A 49 -1.13 -4.48 15.81
N LEU A 50 0.01 -4.66 15.11
CA LEU A 50 1.30 -4.96 15.74
C LEU A 50 1.85 -3.75 16.50
N VAL A 51 1.81 -2.55 15.91
CA VAL A 51 2.22 -1.31 16.59
C VAL A 51 1.40 -1.09 17.85
N ASN A 52 0.08 -1.18 17.78
CA ASN A 52 -0.81 -0.92 18.91
C ASN A 52 -0.70 -1.96 20.05
N LYS A 53 -0.12 -3.15 19.78
CA LYS A 53 0.12 -4.18 20.80
C LYS A 53 0.98 -3.65 21.95
N ASP A 54 2.04 -2.92 21.60
CA ASP A 54 3.05 -2.43 22.53
C ASP A 54 2.94 -0.90 22.77
N ARG A 55 1.77 -0.30 22.42
CA ARG A 55 1.54 1.17 22.50
C ARG A 55 1.80 1.79 23.88
N LYS A 56 1.67 1.00 24.96
CA LYS A 56 1.94 1.47 26.32
C LYS A 56 3.43 1.70 26.58
N GLU A 57 4.30 1.08 25.79
CA GLU A 57 5.75 1.18 25.92
C GLU A 57 6.29 2.38 25.15
N HIS A 58 5.78 2.61 23.93
CA HIS A 58 6.31 3.65 23.02
C HIS A 58 5.35 4.83 22.78
N GLY A 59 4.12 4.80 23.29
CA GLY A 59 3.16 5.92 23.16
C GLY A 59 2.53 6.12 21.77
N ILE A 60 2.87 5.30 20.75
CA ILE A 60 2.36 5.48 19.38
C ILE A 60 1.01 4.77 19.23
N ARG A 61 0.04 5.50 18.69
CA ARG A 61 -1.27 4.97 18.29
C ARG A 61 -1.40 4.98 16.78
N CYS A 62 -1.56 3.79 16.20
CA CYS A 62 -1.69 3.60 14.77
C CYS A 62 -3.14 3.39 14.36
N SER A 63 -3.58 4.09 13.30
CA SER A 63 -4.87 3.93 12.64
C SER A 63 -4.70 3.76 11.14
N VAL A 64 -5.70 3.16 10.50
CA VAL A 64 -5.73 2.99 9.03
C VAL A 64 -6.84 3.81 8.42
N GLU A 65 -6.56 4.33 7.22
CA GLU A 65 -7.53 5.04 6.42
C GLU A 65 -7.73 4.31 5.08
N SER A 66 -9.01 4.08 4.71
CA SER A 66 -9.36 3.63 3.37
C SER A 66 -9.34 4.83 2.43
N THR A 67 -8.47 4.78 1.43
CA THR A 67 -8.18 5.91 0.55
C THR A 67 -8.45 5.60 -0.92
N GLY A 68 -8.12 6.55 -1.79
CA GLY A 68 -8.13 6.36 -3.24
C GLY A 68 -7.06 5.41 -3.77
N GLY A 69 -6.04 5.05 -2.99
CA GLY A 69 -4.92 4.18 -3.38
C GLY A 69 -3.61 4.93 -3.61
N SER A 70 -2.70 4.35 -4.38
CA SER A 70 -1.28 4.70 -4.42
C SER A 70 -0.98 6.17 -4.74
N VAL A 71 -1.59 6.75 -5.76
CA VAL A 71 -1.36 8.16 -6.15
C VAL A 71 -1.91 9.10 -5.08
N TYR A 72 -3.11 8.79 -4.56
CA TYR A 72 -3.70 9.56 -3.46
C TYR A 72 -2.80 9.53 -2.22
N ASN A 73 -2.34 8.33 -1.80
CA ASN A 73 -1.49 8.18 -0.62
C ASN A 73 -0.18 8.98 -0.76
N THR A 74 0.47 8.91 -1.93
CA THR A 74 1.71 9.66 -2.19
C THR A 74 1.49 11.17 -2.05
N ARG A 75 0.37 11.70 -2.60
CA ARG A 75 0.01 13.11 -2.49
C ARG A 75 -0.28 13.54 -1.05
N THR A 76 -1.01 12.71 -0.33
CA THR A 76 -1.45 13.01 1.04
C THR A 76 -0.29 12.90 2.04
N ILE A 77 0.69 12.00 1.80
CA ILE A 77 1.97 11.98 2.53
C ILE A 77 2.76 13.25 2.24
N ARG A 78 2.84 13.68 0.97
CA ARG A 78 3.50 14.94 0.58
C ARG A 78 2.89 16.17 1.27
N ALA A 79 1.57 16.17 1.45
CA ALA A 79 0.84 17.22 2.14
C ALA A 79 0.99 17.18 3.68
N GLY A 80 1.61 16.13 4.24
CA GLY A 80 1.76 15.93 5.68
C GLY A 80 0.48 15.46 6.39
N GLU A 81 -0.54 15.04 5.64
CA GLU A 81 -1.83 14.58 6.18
C GLU A 81 -1.85 13.08 6.50
N LEU A 82 -0.93 12.30 5.91
CA LEU A 82 -0.66 10.90 6.23
C LEU A 82 0.80 10.72 6.62
N ASN A 83 1.05 9.95 7.68
CA ASN A 83 2.42 9.59 8.08
C ASN A 83 2.99 8.50 7.19
N PHE A 84 2.15 7.54 6.81
CA PHE A 84 2.52 6.36 6.03
C PHE A 84 1.50 6.08 4.94
N GLY A 85 1.93 5.33 3.93
CA GLY A 85 1.04 4.83 2.90
C GLY A 85 1.49 3.50 2.32
N VAL A 86 0.53 2.70 1.86
CA VAL A 86 0.82 1.56 0.98
C VAL A 86 0.67 2.05 -0.45
N VAL A 87 1.73 1.91 -1.25
CA VAL A 87 1.78 2.39 -2.64
C VAL A 87 2.47 1.36 -3.54
N GLN A 88 2.14 1.37 -4.82
CA GLN A 88 2.83 0.59 -5.83
C GLN A 88 4.25 1.10 -6.07
N SER A 89 5.18 0.21 -6.36
CA SER A 89 6.60 0.56 -6.59
C SER A 89 6.81 1.47 -7.81
N ASP A 90 5.98 1.36 -8.85
CA ASP A 90 5.98 2.27 -10.00
C ASP A 90 5.45 3.67 -9.65
N VAL A 91 4.41 3.75 -8.81
CA VAL A 91 3.88 5.01 -8.30
C VAL A 91 4.86 5.67 -7.32
N GLN A 92 5.57 4.88 -6.51
CA GLN A 92 6.66 5.36 -5.65
C GLN A 92 7.77 6.01 -6.51
N ALA A 93 8.20 5.34 -7.58
CA ALA A 93 9.20 5.87 -8.52
C ALA A 93 8.73 7.16 -9.20
N ALA A 94 7.50 7.16 -9.69
CA ALA A 94 6.90 8.31 -10.36
C ALA A 94 6.74 9.51 -9.41
N GLY A 95 6.30 9.28 -8.16
CA GLY A 95 6.18 10.32 -7.14
C GLY A 95 7.52 10.93 -6.77
N LEU A 96 8.55 10.09 -6.58
CA LEU A 96 9.91 10.57 -6.33
C LEU A 96 10.46 11.43 -7.46
N ALA A 97 10.26 10.98 -8.72
CA ALA A 97 10.77 11.66 -9.91
C ALA A 97 9.89 12.84 -10.38
N GLY A 98 8.66 12.99 -9.88
CA GLY A 98 7.69 13.99 -10.36
C GLY A 98 7.25 13.71 -11.80
N THR A 99 6.98 12.46 -12.14
CA THR A 99 6.59 12.05 -13.49
C THR A 99 5.19 11.44 -13.52
N GLY A 100 4.61 11.22 -14.69
CA GLY A 100 3.30 10.60 -14.88
C GLY A 100 2.21 11.38 -14.15
N LYS A 101 1.55 10.78 -13.17
CA LYS A 101 0.47 11.44 -12.41
C LYS A 101 0.95 12.58 -11.49
N PHE A 102 2.25 12.83 -11.41
CA PHE A 102 2.86 13.87 -10.55
C PHE A 102 3.58 14.97 -11.35
N GLU A 103 3.45 15.02 -12.68
CA GLU A 103 4.12 16.02 -13.53
C GLU A 103 3.83 17.46 -13.11
N ASP A 104 2.60 17.78 -12.79
CA ASP A 104 2.18 19.14 -12.37
C ASP A 104 2.70 19.51 -10.98
N GLU A 105 3.08 18.52 -10.16
CA GLU A 105 3.49 18.69 -8.77
C GLU A 105 5.01 18.65 -8.61
N GLY A 106 5.71 18.12 -9.61
CA GLY A 106 7.16 17.91 -9.61
C GLY A 106 7.63 16.83 -8.61
N PRO A 107 8.96 16.63 -8.49
CA PRO A 107 9.56 15.61 -7.64
C PRO A 107 9.15 15.72 -6.16
N PHE A 108 8.93 14.58 -5.53
CA PHE A 108 8.76 14.48 -4.08
C PHE A 108 10.04 13.94 -3.43
N GLU A 109 11.05 14.81 -3.29
CA GLU A 109 12.38 14.46 -2.77
C GLU A 109 12.36 13.92 -1.32
N GLY A 110 11.33 14.29 -0.54
CA GLY A 110 11.12 13.82 0.83
C GLY A 110 10.53 12.41 0.93
N LEU A 111 10.10 11.78 -0.18
CA LEU A 111 9.53 10.42 -0.15
C LEU A 111 10.58 9.40 0.28
N ARG A 112 10.20 8.50 1.19
CA ARG A 112 11.08 7.45 1.72
C ARG A 112 10.39 6.09 1.66
N ALA A 113 11.14 5.08 1.19
CA ALA A 113 10.74 3.69 1.28
C ALA A 113 10.99 3.15 2.70
N ILE A 114 10.16 2.21 3.12
CA ILE A 114 10.37 1.49 4.38
C ILE A 114 10.62 0.02 4.06
N PHE A 115 9.63 -0.70 3.56
CA PHE A 115 9.76 -2.08 3.08
C PHE A 115 8.74 -2.35 1.97
N SER A 116 8.97 -3.42 1.20
CA SER A 116 7.97 -3.93 0.26
C SER A 116 7.11 -5.02 0.90
N VAL A 117 5.96 -5.29 0.30
CA VAL A 117 5.03 -6.30 0.79
C VAL A 117 4.81 -7.34 -0.32
N HIS A 118 3.62 -7.48 -0.82
CA HIS A 118 3.25 -8.50 -1.80
C HIS A 118 3.37 -8.00 -3.25
N PRO A 119 3.52 -8.89 -4.25
CA PRO A 119 3.32 -8.53 -5.65
C PRO A 119 1.85 -8.17 -5.90
N GLU A 120 1.60 -7.37 -6.92
CA GLU A 120 0.27 -6.88 -7.29
C GLU A 120 -0.07 -7.18 -8.75
N PRO A 121 -0.36 -8.44 -9.08
CA PRO A 121 -0.75 -8.81 -10.43
C PRO A 121 -1.97 -8.01 -10.92
N VAL A 122 -1.89 -7.53 -12.14
CA VAL A 122 -3.04 -6.96 -12.84
C VAL A 122 -4.05 -8.07 -13.12
N GLN A 123 -5.26 -7.91 -12.62
CA GLN A 123 -6.38 -8.83 -12.78
C GLN A 123 -7.42 -8.13 -13.65
N VAL A 124 -7.65 -8.64 -14.84
CA VAL A 124 -8.68 -8.11 -15.72
C VAL A 124 -9.88 -9.04 -15.64
N MET A 125 -10.88 -8.64 -14.85
CA MET A 125 -12.12 -9.38 -14.66
C MET A 125 -13.05 -9.09 -15.83
N VAL A 126 -13.56 -10.13 -16.48
CA VAL A 126 -14.50 -10.01 -17.60
C VAL A 126 -15.71 -10.91 -17.39
N ARG A 127 -16.88 -10.43 -17.76
CA ARG A 127 -18.09 -11.28 -17.79
C ARG A 127 -17.91 -12.35 -18.85
N ALA A 128 -18.24 -13.59 -18.53
CA ALA A 128 -18.06 -14.72 -19.44
C ALA A 128 -18.87 -14.57 -20.75
N ASP A 129 -20.00 -13.86 -20.69
CA ASP A 129 -20.88 -13.60 -21.84
C ASP A 129 -20.53 -12.32 -22.63
N ALA A 130 -19.49 -11.56 -22.23
CA ALA A 130 -19.13 -10.30 -22.87
C ALA A 130 -18.37 -10.46 -24.21
N GLY A 131 -17.89 -11.67 -24.52
CA GLY A 131 -17.13 -11.95 -25.73
C GLY A 131 -15.75 -11.26 -25.74
N ILE A 132 -15.11 -11.10 -24.56
CA ILE A 132 -13.79 -10.48 -24.37
C ILE A 132 -12.78 -11.60 -24.14
N ASN A 133 -11.80 -11.76 -25.03
CA ASN A 133 -10.74 -12.76 -24.93
C ASN A 133 -9.33 -12.10 -24.90
N SER A 134 -9.27 -10.80 -25.18
CA SER A 134 -8.06 -9.97 -25.08
C SER A 134 -8.44 -8.56 -24.63
N VAL A 135 -7.47 -7.77 -24.20
CA VAL A 135 -7.72 -6.35 -23.86
C VAL A 135 -8.18 -5.55 -25.08
N ALA A 136 -7.75 -5.92 -26.29
CA ALA A 136 -8.19 -5.28 -27.53
C ALA A 136 -9.70 -5.46 -27.80
N ASP A 137 -10.31 -6.57 -27.35
CA ASP A 137 -11.74 -6.84 -27.52
C ASP A 137 -12.63 -5.94 -26.64
N MET A 138 -12.02 -5.14 -25.78
CA MET A 138 -12.74 -4.17 -24.93
C MET A 138 -13.22 -2.93 -25.70
N ALA A 139 -12.74 -2.71 -26.93
CA ALA A 139 -13.27 -1.65 -27.79
C ALA A 139 -14.80 -1.77 -27.94
N GLY A 140 -15.51 -0.66 -27.71
CA GLY A 140 -16.99 -0.62 -27.70
C GLY A 140 -17.66 -1.27 -26.49
N LYS A 141 -16.90 -1.75 -25.46
CA LYS A 141 -17.43 -2.32 -24.24
C LYS A 141 -17.48 -1.28 -23.09
N ARG A 142 -18.18 -1.63 -22.01
CA ARG A 142 -18.25 -0.84 -20.78
C ARG A 142 -17.18 -1.37 -19.82
N VAL A 143 -16.14 -0.58 -19.59
CA VAL A 143 -14.95 -1.03 -18.86
C VAL A 143 -14.69 -0.14 -17.64
N ASN A 144 -14.49 -0.76 -16.48
CA ASN A 144 -13.99 -0.04 -15.31
C ASN A 144 -12.46 0.00 -15.36
N ILE A 145 -11.91 1.22 -15.44
CA ILE A 145 -10.48 1.47 -15.53
C ILE A 145 -9.85 1.89 -14.19
N GLY A 146 -10.62 1.80 -13.10
CA GLY A 146 -10.18 2.18 -11.75
C GLY A 146 -10.46 3.64 -11.40
N ASN A 147 -10.63 3.90 -10.12
CA ASN A 147 -10.95 5.24 -9.61
C ASN A 147 -9.79 6.23 -9.76
N PRO A 148 -10.06 7.54 -9.86
CA PRO A 148 -9.03 8.57 -9.81
C PRO A 148 -8.17 8.45 -8.54
N GLY A 149 -6.86 8.64 -8.68
CA GLY A 149 -5.91 8.52 -7.57
C GLY A 149 -5.48 7.08 -7.24
N SER A 150 -6.03 6.05 -7.92
CA SER A 150 -5.62 4.67 -7.71
C SER A 150 -4.40 4.28 -8.55
N GLY A 151 -3.59 3.37 -8.03
CA GLY A 151 -2.56 2.70 -8.81
C GLY A 151 -3.15 1.76 -9.87
N THR A 152 -4.32 1.18 -9.64
CA THR A 152 -5.05 0.40 -10.65
C THR A 152 -5.28 1.20 -11.92
N ARG A 153 -5.63 2.48 -11.82
CA ARG A 153 -5.80 3.36 -12.98
C ARG A 153 -4.50 3.53 -13.77
N VAL A 154 -3.37 3.66 -13.08
CA VAL A 154 -2.05 3.76 -13.71
C VAL A 154 -1.74 2.49 -14.51
N LEU A 155 -1.95 1.32 -13.91
CA LEU A 155 -1.68 0.03 -14.55
C LEU A 155 -2.68 -0.29 -15.67
N ALA A 156 -3.96 0.08 -15.51
CA ALA A 156 -4.97 -0.04 -16.57
C ALA A 156 -4.57 0.76 -17.81
N GLU A 157 -4.13 2.01 -17.63
CA GLU A 157 -3.65 2.86 -18.72
C GLU A 157 -2.41 2.25 -19.42
N ALA A 158 -1.45 1.71 -18.65
CA ALA A 158 -0.28 1.03 -19.19
C ALA A 158 -0.66 -0.23 -19.99
N GLN A 159 -1.56 -1.06 -19.46
CA GLN A 159 -2.03 -2.27 -20.14
C GLN A 159 -2.82 -1.93 -21.40
N MET A 160 -3.71 -0.95 -21.37
CA MET A 160 -4.46 -0.49 -22.53
C MET A 160 -3.53 0.00 -23.64
N ALA A 161 -2.55 0.85 -23.29
CA ALA A 161 -1.56 1.35 -24.26
C ALA A 161 -0.75 0.21 -24.90
N ALA A 162 -0.29 -0.77 -24.11
CA ALA A 162 0.42 -1.94 -24.62
C ALA A 162 -0.43 -2.80 -25.57
N SER A 163 -1.74 -2.82 -25.35
CA SER A 163 -2.74 -3.56 -26.15
C SER A 163 -3.29 -2.75 -27.35
N GLY A 164 -2.88 -1.50 -27.50
CA GLY A 164 -3.31 -0.63 -28.60
C GLY A 164 -4.73 -0.10 -28.50
N VAL A 165 -5.26 0.02 -27.29
CA VAL A 165 -6.57 0.61 -26.97
C VAL A 165 -6.43 1.74 -25.94
N SER A 166 -7.43 2.60 -25.89
CA SER A 166 -7.51 3.71 -24.95
C SER A 166 -8.92 3.80 -24.35
N ALA A 167 -9.08 4.60 -23.30
CA ALA A 167 -10.39 4.81 -22.68
C ALA A 167 -11.44 5.39 -23.63
N SER A 168 -11.03 6.12 -24.67
CA SER A 168 -11.94 6.68 -25.69
C SER A 168 -12.48 5.64 -26.66
N ASP A 169 -11.89 4.43 -26.72
CA ASP A 169 -12.36 3.33 -27.56
C ASP A 169 -13.50 2.55 -26.87
N PHE A 170 -13.78 2.80 -25.61
CA PHE A 170 -14.82 2.12 -24.84
C PHE A 170 -16.18 2.79 -24.99
N ALA A 171 -17.25 2.02 -24.98
CA ALA A 171 -18.60 2.58 -24.91
C ALA A 171 -18.81 3.33 -23.57
N LEU A 172 -18.16 2.88 -22.50
CA LEU A 172 -18.11 3.53 -21.22
C LEU A 172 -16.78 3.20 -20.52
N ALA A 173 -15.98 4.21 -20.22
CA ALA A 173 -14.86 4.10 -19.28
C ALA A 173 -15.34 4.54 -17.89
N SER A 174 -15.67 3.59 -17.01
CA SER A 174 -16.11 3.90 -15.65
C SER A 174 -14.91 3.95 -14.69
N GLU A 175 -15.08 4.65 -13.58
CA GLU A 175 -14.05 4.94 -12.59
C GLU A 175 -14.49 4.49 -11.18
N LEU A 176 -15.09 3.30 -11.12
CA LEU A 176 -15.61 2.72 -9.87
C LEU A 176 -14.49 2.34 -8.92
N LYS A 177 -14.77 2.46 -7.64
CA LYS A 177 -13.90 1.92 -6.57
C LYS A 177 -13.94 0.39 -6.58
N SER A 178 -12.93 -0.24 -6.01
CA SER A 178 -12.82 -1.71 -5.94
C SER A 178 -14.03 -2.39 -5.26
N SER A 179 -14.65 -1.72 -4.29
CA SER A 179 -15.83 -2.24 -3.59
C SER A 179 -17.12 -2.20 -4.42
N GLU A 180 -17.12 -1.51 -5.56
CA GLU A 180 -18.31 -1.33 -6.41
C GLU A 180 -18.27 -2.20 -7.66
N GLN A 181 -17.07 -2.63 -8.07
CA GLN A 181 -16.87 -3.28 -9.38
C GLN A 181 -17.46 -4.69 -9.45
N ALA A 182 -17.43 -5.47 -8.35
CA ALA A 182 -18.01 -6.81 -8.34
C ALA A 182 -19.52 -6.76 -8.60
N ALA A 183 -20.25 -5.91 -7.88
CA ALA A 183 -21.67 -5.71 -8.11
C ALA A 183 -21.97 -5.16 -9.52
N ALA A 184 -21.17 -4.19 -10.01
CA ALA A 184 -21.34 -3.62 -11.35
C ALA A 184 -21.15 -4.64 -12.47
N LEU A 185 -20.19 -5.57 -12.32
CA LEU A 185 -20.00 -6.71 -13.23
C LEU A 185 -21.19 -7.67 -13.18
N CYS A 186 -21.60 -8.10 -11.99
CA CYS A 186 -22.68 -9.06 -11.83
C CYS A 186 -24.05 -8.51 -12.26
N ASP A 187 -24.31 -7.22 -12.03
CA ASP A 187 -25.51 -6.52 -12.51
C ASP A 187 -25.48 -6.23 -14.03
N GLY A 188 -24.39 -6.55 -14.73
CA GLY A 188 -24.24 -6.23 -16.15
C GLY A 188 -24.17 -4.74 -16.46
N LYS A 189 -23.77 -3.90 -15.50
CA LYS A 189 -23.54 -2.46 -15.70
C LYS A 189 -22.23 -2.18 -16.42
N ILE A 190 -21.23 -3.04 -16.20
CA ILE A 190 -19.94 -3.06 -16.90
C ILE A 190 -19.65 -4.47 -17.42
N ASP A 191 -18.85 -4.57 -18.46
CA ASP A 191 -18.49 -5.82 -19.14
C ASP A 191 -17.13 -6.33 -18.68
N ALA A 192 -16.24 -5.42 -18.26
CA ALA A 192 -14.91 -5.72 -17.75
C ALA A 192 -14.47 -4.71 -16.68
N ALA A 193 -13.52 -5.13 -15.84
CA ALA A 193 -12.90 -4.27 -14.84
C ALA A 193 -11.41 -4.59 -14.71
N PHE A 194 -10.57 -3.56 -14.75
CA PHE A 194 -9.18 -3.66 -14.32
C PHE A 194 -9.09 -3.62 -12.81
N TRP A 195 -8.24 -4.46 -12.24
CA TRP A 195 -7.91 -4.47 -10.83
C TRP A 195 -6.45 -4.87 -10.61
N ALA A 196 -5.73 -4.13 -9.78
CA ALA A 196 -4.38 -4.50 -9.36
C ALA A 196 -4.35 -4.61 -7.84
N ALA A 197 -4.05 -5.79 -7.35
CA ALA A 197 -3.99 -6.08 -5.92
C ALA A 197 -3.23 -7.37 -5.64
N GLY A 198 -2.79 -7.55 -4.40
CA GLY A 198 -2.28 -8.84 -3.91
C GLY A 198 -3.31 -9.96 -4.04
N LEU A 199 -2.82 -11.19 -3.96
CA LEU A 199 -3.62 -12.41 -4.15
C LEU A 199 -3.75 -13.20 -2.84
N PRO A 200 -4.96 -13.71 -2.51
CA PRO A 200 -6.26 -13.36 -3.06
C PRO A 200 -6.72 -11.98 -2.60
N ASN A 201 -7.71 -11.40 -3.28
CA ASN A 201 -8.36 -10.17 -2.84
C ASN A 201 -9.88 -10.31 -2.84
N GLY A 202 -10.54 -9.46 -2.03
CA GLY A 202 -11.99 -9.54 -1.81
C GLY A 202 -12.81 -9.23 -3.06
N SER A 203 -12.38 -8.25 -3.88
CA SER A 203 -13.15 -7.84 -5.07
C SER A 203 -13.24 -8.94 -6.12
N ALA A 204 -12.10 -9.58 -6.47
CA ALA A 204 -12.11 -10.69 -7.43
C ALA A 204 -12.82 -11.92 -6.86
N MET A 205 -12.64 -12.22 -5.56
CA MET A 205 -13.34 -13.32 -4.90
C MET A 205 -14.86 -13.11 -4.91
N GLU A 206 -15.34 -11.91 -4.60
CA GLU A 206 -16.76 -11.56 -4.62
C GLU A 206 -17.34 -11.69 -6.03
N ALA A 207 -16.70 -11.11 -7.04
CA ALA A 207 -17.16 -11.16 -8.41
C ALA A 207 -17.26 -12.61 -8.92
N THR A 208 -16.22 -13.41 -8.76
CA THR A 208 -16.15 -14.79 -9.26
C THR A 208 -17.02 -15.77 -8.47
N SER A 209 -17.36 -15.44 -7.22
CA SER A 209 -18.27 -16.27 -6.41
C SER A 209 -19.74 -15.94 -6.64
N THR A 210 -20.04 -14.74 -7.12
CA THR A 210 -21.41 -14.22 -7.26
C THR A 210 -21.97 -14.42 -8.67
N CYS A 211 -21.14 -14.28 -9.70
CA CYS A 211 -21.55 -14.40 -11.09
C CYS A 211 -20.42 -15.02 -11.95
N ASP A 212 -20.72 -15.33 -13.21
CA ASP A 212 -19.77 -15.97 -14.14
C ASP A 212 -18.75 -14.95 -14.67
N ILE A 213 -17.63 -14.85 -13.93
CA ILE A 213 -16.51 -13.95 -14.21
C ILE A 213 -15.27 -14.77 -14.50
N LYS A 214 -14.60 -14.42 -15.61
CA LYS A 214 -13.26 -14.90 -15.95
C LYS A 214 -12.21 -13.85 -15.66
N ILE A 215 -11.04 -14.29 -15.25
CA ILE A 215 -9.84 -13.45 -15.22
C ILE A 215 -9.13 -13.64 -16.55
N LEU A 216 -8.90 -12.56 -17.28
CA LEU A 216 -8.31 -12.58 -18.60
C LEU A 216 -6.81 -12.91 -18.54
N ASP A 217 -6.37 -13.88 -19.35
CA ASP A 217 -4.95 -14.12 -19.56
C ASP A 217 -4.33 -12.99 -20.39
N LEU A 218 -3.25 -12.40 -19.89
CA LEU A 218 -2.63 -11.23 -20.53
C LEU A 218 -1.49 -11.58 -21.48
N ALA A 219 -1.14 -12.85 -21.67
CA ALA A 219 -0.04 -13.28 -22.53
C ALA A 219 -0.19 -12.74 -23.97
N SER A 220 -1.43 -12.71 -24.50
CA SER A 220 -1.74 -12.21 -25.85
C SER A 220 -2.06 -10.72 -25.90
N SER A 221 -2.07 -10.01 -24.76
CA SER A 221 -2.50 -8.61 -24.64
C SER A 221 -1.34 -7.62 -24.52
N GLY A 222 -0.21 -7.89 -25.16
CA GLY A 222 0.95 -6.98 -25.19
C GLY A 222 1.82 -7.07 -23.92
N LEU A 223 1.86 -8.24 -23.27
CA LEU A 223 2.60 -8.47 -22.03
C LEU A 223 4.07 -8.02 -22.12
N ASP A 224 4.80 -8.41 -23.18
CA ASP A 224 6.20 -8.02 -23.36
C ASP A 224 6.37 -6.49 -23.49
N LYS A 225 5.42 -5.82 -24.14
CA LYS A 225 5.47 -4.35 -24.30
C LYS A 225 5.27 -3.64 -22.97
N VAL A 226 4.32 -4.07 -22.17
CA VAL A 226 4.08 -3.45 -20.87
C VAL A 226 5.24 -3.69 -19.90
N LEU A 227 5.83 -4.89 -19.88
CA LEU A 227 7.00 -5.21 -19.08
C LEU A 227 8.22 -4.36 -19.47
N ALA A 228 8.40 -4.09 -20.77
CA ALA A 228 9.48 -3.24 -21.26
C ALA A 228 9.26 -1.74 -20.97
N SER A 229 8.04 -1.31 -20.67
CA SER A 229 7.69 0.10 -20.49
C SER A 229 8.14 0.69 -19.14
N ASN A 230 8.32 -0.14 -18.11
CA ASN A 230 8.69 0.32 -16.78
C ASN A 230 9.44 -0.78 -16.01
N SER A 231 10.61 -0.46 -15.48
CA SER A 231 11.46 -1.41 -14.74
C SER A 231 10.88 -1.85 -13.38
N ALA A 232 9.85 -1.19 -12.89
CA ALA A 232 9.12 -1.61 -11.69
C ALA A 232 8.11 -2.74 -11.97
N TYR A 233 7.85 -3.07 -13.22
CA TYR A 233 6.93 -4.13 -13.61
C TYR A 233 7.66 -5.47 -13.75
N ALA A 234 7.05 -6.51 -13.21
CA ALA A 234 7.55 -7.87 -13.28
C ALA A 234 6.46 -8.83 -13.79
N PRO A 235 6.84 -9.93 -14.48
CA PRO A 235 5.91 -11.00 -14.80
C PRO A 235 5.29 -11.57 -13.52
N ALA A 236 4.03 -11.93 -13.59
CA ALA A 236 3.30 -12.54 -12.49
C ALA A 236 2.37 -13.63 -13.02
N THR A 237 2.01 -14.57 -12.14
CA THR A 237 1.01 -15.60 -12.42
C THR A 237 -0.07 -15.53 -11.35
N ILE A 238 -1.32 -15.53 -11.78
CA ILE A 238 -2.47 -15.74 -10.90
C ILE A 238 -2.72 -17.26 -10.89
N PRO A 239 -2.56 -17.93 -9.74
CA PRO A 239 -2.68 -19.39 -9.70
C PRO A 239 -4.06 -19.90 -10.09
N GLY A 240 -4.11 -20.94 -10.89
CA GLY A 240 -5.33 -21.64 -11.23
C GLY A 240 -6.06 -22.14 -10.00
N GLY A 241 -7.39 -22.07 -10.03
CA GLY A 241 -8.23 -22.47 -8.89
C GLY A 241 -8.25 -21.47 -7.72
N LEU A 242 -7.49 -20.38 -7.78
CA LEU A 242 -7.53 -19.34 -6.74
C LEU A 242 -8.90 -18.67 -6.65
N TYR A 243 -9.51 -18.42 -7.80
CA TYR A 243 -10.84 -17.82 -7.91
C TYR A 243 -11.83 -18.77 -8.57
N PRO A 244 -13.07 -18.90 -8.07
CA PRO A 244 -14.10 -19.74 -8.69
C PRO A 244 -14.23 -19.50 -10.21
N GLY A 245 -14.43 -20.57 -10.98
CA GLY A 245 -14.58 -20.48 -12.43
C GLY A 245 -13.29 -20.27 -13.25
N ASN A 246 -12.12 -20.16 -12.57
CA ASN A 246 -10.81 -19.91 -13.19
C ASN A 246 -9.82 -21.02 -12.82
N PRO A 247 -9.90 -22.22 -13.47
CA PRO A 247 -9.13 -23.40 -13.05
C PRO A 247 -7.65 -23.37 -13.45
N ASP A 248 -7.29 -22.59 -14.49
CA ASP A 248 -5.95 -22.56 -15.07
C ASP A 248 -5.10 -21.43 -14.51
N ASP A 249 -3.78 -21.59 -14.56
CA ASP A 249 -2.83 -20.51 -14.31
C ASP A 249 -2.98 -19.39 -15.34
N ILE A 250 -3.00 -18.14 -14.90
CA ILE A 250 -3.26 -16.98 -15.74
C ILE A 250 -1.99 -16.11 -15.77
N ALA A 251 -1.46 -15.86 -16.97
CA ALA A 251 -0.34 -14.95 -17.16
C ALA A 251 -0.76 -13.50 -16.89
N SER A 252 0.05 -12.81 -16.10
CA SER A 252 -0.16 -11.43 -15.70
C SER A 252 1.17 -10.74 -15.45
N TRP A 253 1.11 -9.52 -14.94
CA TRP A 253 2.25 -8.69 -14.59
C TRP A 253 1.85 -7.69 -13.50
N GLY A 254 2.81 -7.10 -12.84
CA GLY A 254 2.51 -6.02 -11.92
C GLY A 254 3.73 -5.52 -11.16
N PRO A 255 3.56 -4.42 -10.40
CA PRO A 255 4.54 -3.92 -9.45
C PRO A 255 4.50 -4.69 -8.14
N LYS A 256 5.31 -4.27 -7.16
CA LYS A 256 5.16 -4.65 -5.75
C LYS A 256 4.40 -3.57 -4.99
N ALA A 257 3.61 -3.97 -4.00
CA ALA A 257 3.15 -3.09 -2.94
C ALA A 257 4.35 -2.70 -2.06
N THR A 258 4.49 -1.42 -1.74
CA THR A 258 5.53 -0.89 -0.87
C THR A 258 4.92 -0.07 0.24
N PHE A 259 5.53 -0.09 1.41
CA PHE A 259 5.18 0.74 2.54
C PHE A 259 6.14 1.93 2.58
N VAL A 260 5.59 3.13 2.54
CA VAL A 260 6.35 4.37 2.38
C VAL A 260 5.97 5.40 3.44
N SER A 261 6.84 6.38 3.62
CA SER A 261 6.67 7.56 4.45
C SER A 261 7.38 8.75 3.82
N SER A 262 7.58 9.82 4.58
CA SER A 262 8.42 10.94 4.17
C SER A 262 9.47 11.28 5.24
N THR A 263 10.39 12.16 4.88
CA THR A 263 11.37 12.73 5.81
C THR A 263 10.74 13.50 6.98
N ASP A 264 9.46 13.85 6.89
CA ASP A 264 8.75 14.60 7.95
C ASP A 264 8.28 13.67 9.08
N THR A 265 8.18 12.37 8.85
CA THR A 265 7.92 11.39 9.91
C THR A 265 9.21 11.12 10.67
N SER A 266 9.17 11.16 12.01
CA SER A 266 10.37 11.02 12.83
C SER A 266 11.03 9.64 12.68
N GLU A 267 12.37 9.62 12.85
CA GLU A 267 13.16 8.38 12.82
C GLU A 267 12.64 7.37 13.85
N GLU A 268 12.29 7.84 15.04
CA GLU A 268 11.80 6.99 16.13
C GLU A 268 10.47 6.33 15.79
N VAL A 269 9.53 7.08 15.24
CA VAL A 269 8.22 6.55 14.81
C VAL A 269 8.40 5.46 13.75
N VAL A 270 9.20 5.72 12.72
CA VAL A 270 9.44 4.72 11.67
C VAL A 270 10.18 3.50 12.22
N TYR A 271 11.18 3.70 13.11
CA TYR A 271 11.87 2.61 13.77
C TYR A 271 10.90 1.70 14.55
N VAL A 272 10.00 2.28 15.35
CA VAL A 272 9.01 1.52 16.13
C VAL A 272 8.07 0.73 15.20
N VAL A 273 7.58 1.34 14.12
CA VAL A 273 6.70 0.67 13.17
C VAL A 273 7.40 -0.50 12.48
N VAL A 274 8.64 -0.31 12.02
CA VAL A 274 9.46 -1.35 11.40
C VAL A 274 9.73 -2.49 12.38
N LYS A 275 10.14 -2.15 13.61
CA LYS A 275 10.39 -3.11 14.69
C LYS A 275 9.15 -3.92 15.00
N ALA A 276 7.98 -3.29 15.11
CA ALA A 276 6.72 -3.99 15.38
C ALA A 276 6.39 -5.05 14.33
N VAL A 277 6.66 -4.77 13.04
CA VAL A 277 6.43 -5.72 11.95
C VAL A 277 7.45 -6.87 11.97
N PHE A 278 8.75 -6.56 12.01
CA PHE A 278 9.79 -7.57 11.82
C PHE A 278 10.07 -8.40 13.08
N ASP A 279 9.91 -7.85 14.29
CA ASP A 279 9.99 -8.65 15.52
C ASP A 279 8.78 -9.62 15.67
N ASN A 280 7.68 -9.34 14.98
CA ASN A 280 6.52 -10.21 14.94
C ASN A 280 6.26 -10.77 13.52
N PHE A 281 7.31 -11.02 12.73
CA PHE A 281 7.20 -11.32 11.31
C PHE A 281 6.37 -12.57 11.01
N GLU A 282 6.57 -13.66 11.76
CA GLU A 282 5.77 -14.88 11.59
C GLU A 282 4.29 -14.69 11.93
N ASP A 283 3.96 -13.78 12.85
CA ASP A 283 2.57 -13.42 13.13
C ASP A 283 2.01 -12.51 12.04
N PHE A 284 2.81 -11.56 11.52
CA PHE A 284 2.43 -10.71 10.39
C PHE A 284 2.03 -11.55 9.17
N LYS A 285 2.81 -12.58 8.83
CA LYS A 285 2.53 -13.49 7.70
C LYS A 285 1.19 -14.21 7.83
N LYS A 286 0.71 -14.46 9.03
CA LYS A 286 -0.58 -15.14 9.29
C LYS A 286 -1.79 -14.21 9.20
N LEU A 287 -1.60 -12.88 9.17
CA LEU A 287 -2.70 -11.92 9.20
C LEU A 287 -3.46 -11.80 7.87
N HIS A 288 -2.81 -12.17 6.75
CA HIS A 288 -3.47 -12.23 5.45
C HIS A 288 -2.79 -13.26 4.53
N PRO A 289 -3.52 -14.02 3.69
CA PRO A 289 -2.93 -15.01 2.78
C PRO A 289 -1.85 -14.44 1.85
N ALA A 290 -2.00 -13.18 1.38
CA ALA A 290 -1.01 -12.51 0.53
C ALA A 290 0.35 -12.33 1.21
N PHE A 291 0.43 -12.44 2.54
CA PHE A 291 1.69 -12.29 3.30
C PHE A 291 2.41 -13.62 3.54
N ALA A 292 1.75 -14.74 3.31
CA ALA A 292 2.25 -16.07 3.69
C ALA A 292 3.63 -16.42 3.10
N ARG A 293 3.97 -15.84 1.95
CA ARG A 293 5.22 -16.09 1.22
C ARG A 293 6.27 -14.97 1.37
N LEU A 294 6.02 -13.97 2.21
CA LEU A 294 6.96 -12.88 2.43
C LEU A 294 8.26 -13.40 3.05
N LYS A 295 9.37 -12.79 2.67
CA LYS A 295 10.69 -13.02 3.21
C LYS A 295 11.33 -11.68 3.58
N GLU A 296 11.93 -11.61 4.75
CA GLU A 296 12.52 -10.39 5.29
C GLU A 296 13.57 -9.79 4.33
N GLU A 297 14.43 -10.64 3.77
CA GLU A 297 15.48 -10.23 2.84
C GLU A 297 14.95 -9.65 1.52
N GLU A 298 13.77 -10.08 1.07
CA GLU A 298 13.11 -9.53 -0.13
C GLU A 298 12.40 -8.21 0.20
N MET A 299 11.75 -8.13 1.37
CA MET A 299 11.00 -6.95 1.78
C MET A 299 11.85 -5.68 1.92
N ILE A 300 13.11 -5.83 2.30
CA ILE A 300 14.02 -4.69 2.52
C ILE A 300 14.78 -4.25 1.26
N LYS A 301 14.54 -4.90 0.11
CA LYS A 301 15.28 -4.65 -1.15
C LYS A 301 14.38 -4.49 -2.37
N ASP A 302 13.42 -5.42 -2.55
CA ASP A 302 12.70 -5.53 -3.79
C ASP A 302 11.62 -4.45 -3.94
N GLY A 303 11.54 -3.81 -5.11
CA GLY A 303 10.54 -2.80 -5.42
C GLY A 303 10.70 -1.47 -4.68
N LEU A 304 11.76 -1.29 -3.91
CA LEU A 304 12.05 -0.04 -3.21
C LEU A 304 12.80 0.91 -4.15
N THR A 305 12.09 1.90 -4.68
CA THR A 305 12.61 2.85 -5.68
C THR A 305 13.04 4.18 -5.06
N ALA A 306 12.60 4.50 -3.85
CA ALA A 306 13.05 5.62 -3.06
C ALA A 306 14.11 5.17 -2.05
N GLU A 307 14.89 6.12 -1.54
CA GLU A 307 15.82 5.87 -0.42
C GLU A 307 15.06 5.35 0.80
N LEU A 308 15.71 4.45 1.55
CA LEU A 308 15.15 3.95 2.80
C LEU A 308 15.07 5.08 3.85
N HIS A 309 13.99 5.08 4.63
CA HIS A 309 13.85 5.98 5.76
C HIS A 309 14.90 5.68 6.85
N ALA A 310 15.45 6.72 7.49
CA ALA A 310 16.48 6.58 8.51
C ALA A 310 16.10 5.62 9.64
N GLY A 311 14.85 5.66 10.11
CA GLY A 311 14.33 4.73 11.13
C GLY A 311 14.30 3.27 10.68
N ALA A 312 14.01 3.01 9.39
CA ALA A 312 14.10 1.67 8.82
C ALA A 312 15.54 1.20 8.74
N VAL A 313 16.44 2.04 8.23
CA VAL A 313 17.89 1.75 8.15
C VAL A 313 18.48 1.43 9.52
N LYS A 314 18.09 2.18 10.56
CA LYS A 314 18.52 1.95 11.94
C LYS A 314 18.19 0.52 12.38
N TYR A 315 16.92 0.12 12.24
CA TYR A 315 16.49 -1.24 12.61
C TYR A 315 17.21 -2.32 11.78
N TYR A 316 17.35 -2.11 10.45
CA TYR A 316 17.99 -3.10 9.58
C TYR A 316 19.47 -3.30 9.91
N LYS A 317 20.18 -2.22 10.30
CA LYS A 317 21.57 -2.32 10.79
C LYS A 317 21.67 -3.06 12.12
N GLU A 318 20.75 -2.82 13.05
CA GLU A 318 20.70 -3.55 14.33
C GLU A 318 20.47 -5.06 14.13
N ARG A 319 19.73 -5.44 13.07
CA ARG A 319 19.51 -6.84 12.70
C ARG A 319 20.66 -7.43 11.87
N GLY A 320 21.64 -6.64 11.48
CA GLY A 320 22.76 -7.08 10.63
C GLY A 320 22.35 -7.38 9.18
N TRP A 321 21.26 -6.74 8.68
CA TRP A 321 20.75 -6.93 7.31
C TRP A 321 21.33 -5.92 6.32
N MET A 322 22.01 -4.91 6.82
CA MET A 322 22.71 -3.85 6.06
C MET A 322 24.08 -3.54 6.65
#